data_33c484782c439062a0c40376258bfac7
#
_entry.id   33c484782c439062a0c40376258bfac7
#
_cell.length_a   1.000
_cell.length_b   1.000
_cell.length_c   1.000
_cell.angle_alpha   90.00
_cell.angle_beta   90.00
_cell.angle_gamma   90.00
#
_symmetry.space_group_name_H-M   'P 1'
#
loop_
_entity.id
_entity.type
_entity.pdbx_description
1 polymer ?
#
loop_
_entity_poly.entity_id
_entity_poly.type
_entity_poly.pdbx_seq_one_letter_code
_entity_poly.pdbx_strand_id
1 'polypeptide(L)'
;MADYLPKFKPGQAVTFTASADVTGGRLVAITGNRTVGPAGADSAAVVGVASRDAKAGERVTVFTRAGGVQQLTANGAIAAGVKVSSAAAGKIQTVGTTVNPIGLALEAATADNDVIDVLFI
;
A
#
# COMPACT_ATOMS: atom_id res chain seq x y z
N MET A 1 -33.19 0.39 6.99
CA MET A 1 -32.55 -0.87 6.56
C MET A 1 -32.62 -1.86 7.69
N ALA A 2 -33.23 -3.01 7.47
CA ALA A 2 -33.39 -4.01 8.51
C ALA A 2 -32.10 -4.78 8.76
N ASP A 3 -31.39 -5.14 7.70
CA ASP A 3 -30.13 -5.87 7.79
C ASP A 3 -29.05 -5.14 7.03
N TYR A 4 -27.81 -5.26 7.56
CA TYR A 4 -26.64 -4.70 6.89
C TYR A 4 -25.67 -5.81 6.54
N LEU A 5 -25.23 -5.86 5.28
CA LEU A 5 -24.19 -6.76 4.82
C LEU A 5 -23.01 -5.93 4.31
N PRO A 6 -21.78 -6.20 4.80
CA PRO A 6 -20.61 -5.53 4.28
C PRO A 6 -20.44 -5.79 2.78
N LYS A 7 -20.05 -4.77 2.04
CA LYS A 7 -19.78 -4.91 0.61
C LYS A 7 -18.58 -5.82 0.35
N PHE A 8 -17.55 -5.69 1.19
CA PHE A 8 -16.38 -6.56 1.19
C PHE A 8 -16.07 -6.95 2.62
N LYS A 9 -15.68 -8.20 2.82
CA LYS A 9 -15.30 -8.70 4.13
C LYS A 9 -13.81 -8.40 4.40
N PRO A 10 -13.36 -8.33 5.66
CA PRO A 10 -11.96 -8.17 5.98
C PRO A 10 -11.09 -9.20 5.26
N GLY A 11 -9.97 -8.75 4.69
CA GLY A 11 -9.04 -9.61 3.96
C GLY A 11 -9.38 -9.85 2.49
N GLN A 12 -10.56 -9.44 2.03
CA GLN A 12 -10.88 -9.55 0.62
C GLN A 12 -10.14 -8.50 -0.20
N ALA A 13 -9.73 -8.90 -1.41
CA ALA A 13 -9.20 -7.96 -2.38
C ALA A 13 -10.33 -7.14 -2.99
N VAL A 14 -10.04 -5.90 -3.34
CA VAL A 14 -11.03 -4.96 -3.87
C VAL A 14 -10.54 -4.42 -5.21
N THR A 15 -11.42 -4.36 -6.20
CA THR A 15 -11.08 -3.83 -7.52
C THR A 15 -11.32 -2.33 -7.56
N PHE A 16 -10.33 -1.61 -8.06
CA PHE A 16 -10.37 -0.16 -8.28
C PHE A 16 -10.04 0.15 -9.74
N THR A 17 -10.29 1.38 -10.15
CA THR A 17 -9.79 1.89 -11.43
C THR A 17 -8.50 2.66 -11.19
N ALA A 18 -7.47 2.42 -11.99
CA ALA A 18 -6.23 3.17 -11.89
C ALA A 18 -6.40 4.55 -12.53
N SER A 19 -6.09 5.61 -11.78
CA SER A 19 -6.11 6.98 -12.31
C SER A 19 -4.79 7.37 -12.97
N ALA A 20 -3.74 6.61 -12.69
CA ALA A 20 -2.40 6.75 -13.27
C ALA A 20 -1.79 5.35 -13.35
N ASP A 21 -0.68 5.20 -14.03
CA ASP A 21 0.01 3.92 -14.11
C ASP A 21 0.45 3.48 -12.71
N VAL A 22 0.15 2.24 -12.37
CA VAL A 22 0.54 1.65 -11.08
C VAL A 22 1.42 0.43 -11.32
N THR A 23 2.28 0.15 -10.35
CA THR A 23 3.19 -0.99 -10.39
C THR A 23 2.75 -2.05 -9.39
N GLY A 24 2.65 -3.28 -9.83
CA GLY A 24 2.30 -4.40 -8.95
C GLY A 24 3.30 -4.53 -7.81
N GLY A 25 2.80 -4.85 -6.61
CA GLY A 25 3.61 -4.97 -5.42
C GLY A 25 3.96 -3.63 -4.75
N ARG A 26 3.45 -2.52 -5.26
CA ARG A 26 3.67 -1.20 -4.65
C ARG A 26 2.40 -0.62 -4.07
N LEU A 27 2.56 0.29 -3.11
CA LEU A 27 1.44 0.93 -2.43
C LEU A 27 0.68 1.83 -3.38
N VAL A 28 -0.64 1.79 -3.27
CA VAL A 28 -1.55 2.68 -3.98
C VAL A 28 -2.42 3.43 -2.98
N ALA A 29 -2.79 4.64 -3.36
CA ALA A 29 -3.61 5.52 -2.55
C ALA A 29 -4.85 5.93 -3.31
N ILE A 30 -5.91 6.26 -2.59
CA ILE A 30 -7.16 6.74 -3.17
C ILE A 30 -6.93 8.10 -3.81
N THR A 31 -7.34 8.24 -5.07
CA THR A 31 -7.23 9.47 -5.84
C THR A 31 -8.59 10.03 -6.26
N GLY A 32 -9.65 9.27 -6.03
CA GLY A 32 -11.02 9.66 -6.37
C GLY A 32 -11.99 8.55 -6.01
N ASN A 33 -13.21 8.60 -6.52
CA ASN A 33 -14.24 7.59 -6.23
C ASN A 33 -13.81 6.24 -6.80
N ARG A 34 -13.47 5.29 -5.93
CA ARG A 34 -13.03 3.95 -6.32
C ARG A 34 -11.89 3.97 -7.34
N THR A 35 -11.02 4.99 -7.25
CA THR A 35 -9.83 5.11 -8.07
C THR A 35 -8.58 5.19 -7.22
N VAL A 36 -7.49 4.64 -7.74
CA VAL A 36 -6.19 4.61 -7.06
C VAL A 36 -5.08 5.05 -8.01
N GLY A 37 -4.02 5.57 -7.42
CA GLY A 37 -2.76 5.86 -8.10
C GLY A 37 -1.60 5.49 -7.19
N PRO A 38 -0.34 5.61 -7.66
CA PRO A 38 0.81 5.34 -6.81
C PRO A 38 0.76 6.23 -5.57
N ALA A 39 1.00 5.63 -4.40
CA ALA A 39 1.06 6.41 -3.17
C ALA A 39 2.28 7.34 -3.20
N GLY A 40 2.08 8.57 -2.73
CA GLY A 40 3.18 9.52 -2.52
C GLY A 40 3.77 9.37 -1.13
N ALA A 41 4.72 10.26 -0.79
CA ALA A 41 5.37 10.24 0.51
C ALA A 41 4.36 10.58 1.62
N ASP A 42 4.36 9.79 2.68
CA ASP A 42 3.53 9.98 3.87
C ASP A 42 2.05 10.21 3.54
N SER A 43 1.50 9.42 2.63
CA SER A 43 0.11 9.55 2.23
C SER A 43 -0.84 9.08 3.33
N ALA A 44 -1.86 9.88 3.61
CA ALA A 44 -2.95 9.51 4.52
C ALA A 44 -3.99 8.62 3.86
N ALA A 45 -3.92 8.44 2.54
CA ALA A 45 -4.96 7.76 1.77
C ALA A 45 -4.52 6.40 1.20
N VAL A 46 -3.44 5.83 1.71
CA VAL A 46 -2.98 4.50 1.28
C VAL A 46 -4.06 3.47 1.56
N VAL A 47 -4.49 2.75 0.53
CA VAL A 47 -5.53 1.73 0.66
C VAL A 47 -4.95 0.32 0.64
N GLY A 48 -3.81 0.11 0.03
CA GLY A 48 -3.19 -1.20 -0.05
C GLY A 48 -2.15 -1.30 -1.15
N VAL A 49 -2.01 -2.50 -1.70
CA VAL A 49 -0.98 -2.87 -2.66
C VAL A 49 -1.64 -3.30 -3.97
N ALA A 50 -1.17 -2.78 -5.09
CA ALA A 50 -1.63 -3.23 -6.40
C ALA A 50 -1.20 -4.68 -6.66
N SER A 51 -2.12 -5.50 -7.18
CA SER A 51 -1.82 -6.91 -7.46
C SER A 51 -0.99 -7.11 -8.73
N ARG A 52 -0.98 -6.13 -9.60
CA ARG A 52 -0.29 -6.19 -10.89
C ARG A 52 -0.03 -4.79 -11.43
N ASP A 53 0.78 -4.69 -12.46
CA ASP A 53 0.92 -3.45 -13.21
C ASP A 53 -0.41 -3.15 -13.91
N ALA A 54 -0.81 -1.88 -13.89
CA ALA A 54 -1.98 -1.41 -14.62
C ALA A 54 -1.71 0.00 -15.13
N LYS A 55 -2.25 0.28 -16.31
CA LYS A 55 -2.16 1.62 -16.89
C LYS A 55 -3.35 2.46 -16.49
N ALA A 56 -3.21 3.77 -16.57
CA ALA A 56 -4.31 4.70 -16.32
C ALA A 56 -5.56 4.29 -17.09
N GLY A 57 -6.69 4.23 -16.41
CA GLY A 57 -7.98 3.82 -16.96
C GLY A 57 -8.28 2.33 -16.85
N GLU A 58 -7.29 1.50 -16.58
CA GLU A 58 -7.49 0.07 -16.39
C GLU A 58 -7.99 -0.23 -14.97
N ARG A 59 -8.68 -1.36 -14.82
CA ARG A 59 -9.04 -1.88 -13.51
C ARG A 59 -7.88 -2.65 -12.90
N VAL A 60 -7.72 -2.54 -11.61
CA VAL A 60 -6.68 -3.24 -10.85
C VAL A 60 -7.23 -3.73 -9.54
N THR A 61 -6.94 -4.99 -9.23
CA THR A 61 -7.29 -5.56 -7.92
C THR A 61 -6.24 -5.12 -6.91
N VAL A 62 -6.69 -4.65 -5.76
CA VAL A 62 -5.85 -4.15 -4.68
C VAL A 62 -6.01 -5.05 -3.46
N PHE A 63 -4.89 -5.50 -2.90
CA PHE A 63 -4.87 -6.15 -1.60
C PHE A 63 -4.89 -5.05 -0.54
N THR A 64 -6.02 -4.92 0.15
CA THR A 64 -6.23 -3.82 1.09
C THR A 64 -5.39 -3.96 2.35
N ARG A 65 -5.31 -2.89 3.14
CA ARG A 65 -4.52 -2.87 4.37
C ARG A 65 -5.00 -3.88 5.42
N ALA A 66 -6.20 -4.40 5.29
CA ALA A 66 -6.68 -5.50 6.12
C ALA A 66 -6.08 -6.86 5.74
N GLY A 67 -5.21 -6.91 4.73
CA GLY A 67 -4.72 -8.14 4.12
C GLY A 67 -3.49 -8.79 4.74
N GLY A 68 -3.02 -8.36 5.90
CA GLY A 68 -1.94 -9.05 6.61
C GLY A 68 -0.54 -8.64 6.19
N VAL A 69 0.28 -9.61 5.72
CA VAL A 69 1.69 -9.37 5.39
C VAL A 69 1.85 -9.21 3.88
N GLN A 70 2.57 -8.16 3.49
CA GLN A 70 2.86 -7.86 2.09
C GLN A 70 4.35 -7.66 1.87
N GLN A 71 4.83 -8.00 0.69
CA GLN A 71 6.20 -7.73 0.28
C GLN A 71 6.24 -6.36 -0.38
N LEU A 72 6.91 -5.41 0.26
CA LEU A 72 6.94 -4.02 -0.18
C LEU A 72 8.35 -3.57 -0.49
N THR A 73 8.48 -2.64 -1.43
CA THR A 73 9.77 -2.11 -1.89
C THR A 73 10.20 -0.94 -1.01
N ALA A 74 11.39 -1.03 -0.47
CA ALA A 74 11.94 0.01 0.39
C ALA A 74 12.49 1.19 -0.39
N ASN A 75 12.29 2.39 0.14
CA ASN A 75 12.95 3.62 -0.30
C ASN A 75 14.06 3.94 0.69
N GLY A 76 15.19 3.26 0.54
CA GLY A 76 16.31 3.38 1.45
C GLY A 76 16.31 2.33 2.56
N ALA A 77 17.26 2.43 3.47
CA ALA A 77 17.42 1.47 4.55
C ALA A 77 16.28 1.56 5.57
N ILE A 78 15.83 0.40 6.03
CA ILE A 78 14.77 0.27 7.04
C ILE A 78 15.22 -0.79 8.04
N ALA A 79 15.13 -0.52 9.33
CA ALA A 79 15.42 -1.52 10.34
C ALA A 79 14.24 -2.44 10.59
N ALA A 80 14.48 -3.68 10.95
CA ALA A 80 13.43 -4.59 11.39
C ALA A 80 12.77 -4.05 12.66
N GLY A 81 11.46 -4.19 12.75
CA GLY A 81 10.69 -3.80 13.93
C GLY A 81 10.29 -2.33 13.99
N VAL A 82 10.62 -1.53 12.98
CA VAL A 82 10.17 -0.13 12.93
C VAL A 82 8.88 0.00 12.13
N LYS A 83 8.10 1.02 12.45
CA LYS A 83 6.92 1.37 11.66
C LYS A 83 7.35 2.05 10.37
N VAL A 84 6.59 1.80 9.31
CA VAL A 84 6.85 2.37 7.99
C VAL A 84 5.65 3.16 7.49
N SER A 85 5.93 4.17 6.68
CA SER A 85 4.93 4.95 5.96
C SER A 85 5.19 4.84 4.46
N SER A 86 4.26 5.35 3.65
CA SER A 86 4.49 5.38 2.21
C SER A 86 5.61 6.37 1.85
N ALA A 87 6.35 6.05 0.82
CA ALA A 87 7.35 6.91 0.21
C ALA A 87 6.97 7.17 -1.25
N ALA A 88 7.76 7.96 -1.93
CA ALA A 88 7.53 8.27 -3.35
C ALA A 88 7.39 7.00 -4.19
N ALA A 89 6.56 7.06 -5.22
CA ALA A 89 6.32 5.97 -6.17
C ALA A 89 5.80 4.67 -5.53
N GLY A 90 5.06 4.77 -4.43
CA GLY A 90 4.47 3.61 -3.77
C GLY A 90 5.44 2.74 -3.00
N LYS A 91 6.65 3.23 -2.74
CA LYS A 91 7.61 2.54 -1.88
C LYS A 91 7.29 2.81 -0.42
N ILE A 92 8.09 2.23 0.48
CA ILE A 92 7.97 2.45 1.92
C ILE A 92 9.25 3.08 2.49
N GLN A 93 9.10 3.78 3.60
CA GLN A 93 10.20 4.39 4.34
C GLN A 93 9.96 4.28 5.84
N THR A 94 11.01 4.39 6.63
CA THR A 94 10.88 4.51 8.08
C THR A 94 10.01 5.71 8.42
N VAL A 95 9.13 5.56 9.40
CA VAL A 95 8.20 6.62 9.80
C VAL A 95 8.92 7.93 10.12
N GLY A 96 9.97 7.92 10.93
CA GLY A 96 10.75 9.14 11.20
C GLY A 96 9.87 10.31 11.62
N THR A 97 9.86 11.36 10.79
CA THR A 97 9.01 12.55 10.98
C THR A 97 7.63 12.42 10.33
N THR A 98 7.35 11.32 9.63
CA THR A 98 6.05 11.11 8.99
C THR A 98 4.99 10.79 10.03
N VAL A 99 3.72 11.01 9.69
CA VAL A 99 2.60 10.88 10.64
C VAL A 99 1.59 9.81 10.24
N ASN A 100 1.75 9.18 9.08
CA ASN A 100 0.79 8.20 8.58
C ASN A 100 1.44 6.82 8.44
N PRO A 101 1.69 6.09 9.53
CA PRO A 101 2.24 4.75 9.44
C PRO A 101 1.22 3.81 8.78
N ILE A 102 1.72 2.89 7.96
CA ILE A 102 0.87 1.90 7.27
C ILE A 102 1.23 0.48 7.64
N GLY A 103 2.34 0.26 8.31
CA GLY A 103 2.76 -1.08 8.65
C GLY A 103 3.96 -1.13 9.58
N LEU A 104 4.32 -2.37 9.92
CA LEU A 104 5.49 -2.71 10.74
C LEU A 104 6.44 -3.55 9.90
N ALA A 105 7.69 -3.15 9.77
CA ALA A 105 8.70 -3.91 9.05
C ALA A 105 9.03 -5.19 9.81
N LEU A 106 8.84 -6.34 9.17
CA LEU A 106 9.13 -7.65 9.78
C LEU A 106 10.58 -8.07 9.55
N GLU A 107 11.26 -7.43 8.63
CA GLU A 107 12.68 -7.67 8.33
C GLU A 107 13.33 -6.36 7.87
N ALA A 108 14.66 -6.33 7.85
CA ALA A 108 15.39 -5.12 7.49
C ALA A 108 15.55 -5.01 5.97
N ALA A 109 15.49 -3.76 5.48
CA ALA A 109 15.99 -3.40 4.16
C ALA A 109 17.35 -2.73 4.34
N THR A 110 18.37 -3.19 3.63
CA THR A 110 19.73 -2.64 3.76
C THR A 110 20.01 -1.57 2.71
N ALA A 111 19.25 -1.54 1.63
CA ALA A 111 19.47 -0.61 0.52
C ALA A 111 18.13 -0.21 -0.12
N ASP A 112 18.20 0.85 -0.92
CA ASP A 112 17.08 1.27 -1.75
C ASP A 112 16.65 0.15 -2.68
N ASN A 113 15.34 0.00 -2.86
CA ASN A 113 14.70 -1.03 -3.70
C ASN A 113 14.76 -2.46 -3.15
N ASP A 114 15.26 -2.69 -1.95
CA ASP A 114 15.09 -3.99 -1.30
C ASP A 114 13.61 -4.26 -1.06
N VAL A 115 13.21 -5.52 -1.22
CA VAL A 115 11.84 -5.96 -0.99
C VAL A 115 11.80 -6.69 0.35
N ILE A 116 10.94 -6.23 1.25
CA ILE A 116 10.84 -6.78 2.61
C ILE A 116 9.40 -7.09 2.97
N ASP A 117 9.22 -8.00 3.93
CA ASP A 117 7.91 -8.32 4.48
C ASP A 117 7.47 -7.22 5.46
N VAL A 118 6.25 -6.75 5.28
CA VAL A 118 5.64 -5.72 6.13
C VAL A 118 4.26 -6.17 6.55
N LEU A 119 3.99 -6.07 7.85
CA LEU A 119 2.65 -6.32 8.40
C LEU A 119 1.87 -5.01 8.34
N PHE A 120 0.74 -5.02 7.63
CA PHE A 120 -0.14 -3.85 7.62
C PHE A 120 -0.77 -3.64 9.00
N ILE A 121 -0.88 -2.37 9.35
CA ILE A 121 -1.54 -1.94 10.59
C ILE A 121 -2.71 -1.02 10.31
#